data_1c2f8659b153602750f05eddaf037b49
#
_entry.id   1c2f8659b153602750f05eddaf037b49
#
_cell.length_a   1.000
_cell.length_b   1.000
_cell.length_c   1.000
_cell.angle_alpha   90.00
_cell.angle_beta   90.00
_cell.angle_gamma   90.00
#
_symmetry.space_group_name_H-M   'P 1'
#
loop_
_entity.id
_entity.type
_entity.pdbx_description
1 polymer ?
#
loop_
_entity_poly.entity_id
_entity_poly.type
_entity_poly.pdbx_seq_one_letter_code
_entity_poly.pdbx_strand_id
1 'polypeptide(L)'
;MTFVQIIDYKTSRQDDLNQLLDQYVSQSQGKRTVTHSIVGRDRENENHYVDVVEFPSYEEAMKNSHLPETDRMFQEMMALCDGMPSFTNLDVVRDENLNKMLADRMFDELAMTGDRSVAEEIFASDYADHDMVKADPDAQGIDALMADLNMWRSAFEMSFTKNQQIAEGDFVTTLWTWNATHTGEFMGLAPTGKKVTATGSTTFRCKDGMIAEGWWHYDIMSVMRQLGIMEGMSA
;
A
#
# COMPACT_ATOMS: atom_id res chain seq x y z
N MET A 1 11.29 -15.14 2.41
CA MET A 1 11.26 -14.76 0.97
C MET A 1 9.92 -15.23 0.45
N THR A 2 9.17 -14.33 -0.18
CA THR A 2 7.85 -14.67 -0.75
C THR A 2 8.01 -15.81 -1.76
N PHE A 3 7.14 -16.78 -1.68
CA PHE A 3 7.10 -17.94 -2.57
C PHE A 3 5.84 -17.91 -3.41
N VAL A 4 5.97 -18.18 -4.70
CA VAL A 4 4.87 -18.21 -5.66
C VAL A 4 4.82 -19.59 -6.31
N GLN A 5 3.63 -20.18 -6.33
CA GLN A 5 3.37 -21.37 -7.11
C GLN A 5 2.46 -21.02 -8.29
N ILE A 6 2.91 -21.35 -9.48
CA ILE A 6 2.10 -21.26 -10.70
C ILE A 6 1.52 -22.65 -10.97
N ILE A 7 0.21 -22.72 -11.15
CA ILE A 7 -0.52 -23.93 -11.50
C ILE A 7 -1.13 -23.68 -12.89
N ASP A 8 -0.65 -24.41 -13.87
CA ASP A 8 -1.08 -24.30 -15.26
C ASP A 8 -1.94 -25.53 -15.61
N TYR A 9 -3.15 -25.30 -16.10
CA TYR A 9 -4.10 -26.37 -16.38
C TYR A 9 -5.08 -26.03 -17.48
N LYS A 10 -5.71 -27.08 -18.03
CA LYS A 10 -6.80 -26.95 -19.00
C LYS A 10 -8.06 -27.59 -18.46
N THR A 11 -9.18 -26.93 -18.65
CA THR A 11 -10.50 -27.46 -18.29
C THR A 11 -11.59 -26.85 -19.15
N SER A 12 -12.52 -27.67 -19.57
CA SER A 12 -13.80 -27.23 -20.15
C SER A 12 -14.90 -27.04 -19.09
N ARG A 13 -14.57 -27.25 -17.80
CA ARG A 13 -15.49 -27.26 -16.65
C ARG A 13 -15.12 -26.19 -15.60
N GLN A 14 -14.82 -24.97 -16.06
CA GLN A 14 -14.35 -23.89 -15.19
C GLN A 14 -15.34 -23.51 -14.08
N ASP A 15 -16.64 -23.56 -14.35
CA ASP A 15 -17.67 -23.24 -13.34
C ASP A 15 -17.68 -24.27 -12.19
N ASP A 16 -17.49 -25.56 -12.51
CA ASP A 16 -17.36 -26.61 -11.49
C ASP A 16 -16.08 -26.42 -10.68
N LEU A 17 -14.99 -26.03 -11.35
CA LEU A 17 -13.71 -25.76 -10.68
C LEU A 17 -13.79 -24.53 -9.76
N ASN A 18 -14.45 -23.47 -10.17
CA ASN A 18 -14.69 -22.30 -9.32
C ASN A 18 -15.48 -22.67 -8.05
N GLN A 19 -16.52 -23.52 -8.19
CA GLN A 19 -17.27 -24.02 -7.04
C GLN A 19 -16.39 -24.86 -6.10
N LEU A 20 -15.52 -25.69 -6.65
CA LEU A 20 -14.54 -26.47 -5.87
C LEU A 20 -13.58 -25.55 -5.10
N LEU A 21 -13.05 -24.50 -5.74
CA LEU A 21 -12.17 -23.52 -5.11
C LEU A 21 -12.89 -22.76 -3.99
N ASP A 22 -14.15 -22.34 -4.19
CA ASP A 22 -14.97 -21.68 -3.15
C ASP A 22 -15.18 -22.61 -1.94
N GLN A 23 -15.44 -23.89 -2.18
CA GLN A 23 -15.58 -24.88 -1.13
C GLN A 23 -14.25 -25.09 -0.36
N TYR A 24 -13.13 -25.18 -1.10
CA TYR A 24 -11.80 -25.28 -0.49
C TYR A 24 -11.50 -24.07 0.38
N VAL A 25 -11.76 -22.84 -0.10
CA VAL A 25 -11.59 -21.61 0.67
C VAL A 25 -12.36 -21.66 1.99
N SER A 26 -13.62 -22.10 1.94
CA SER A 26 -14.48 -22.23 3.12
C SER A 26 -13.98 -23.31 4.10
N GLN A 27 -13.60 -24.48 3.60
CA GLN A 27 -13.16 -25.63 4.41
C GLN A 27 -11.77 -25.43 5.03
N SER A 28 -10.90 -24.68 4.38
CA SER A 28 -9.52 -24.41 4.83
C SER A 28 -9.38 -23.12 5.62
N GLN A 29 -10.49 -22.44 5.94
CA GLN A 29 -10.48 -21.17 6.69
C GLN A 29 -9.73 -21.32 8.04
N GLY A 30 -8.78 -20.42 8.29
CA GLY A 30 -7.94 -20.43 9.49
C GLY A 30 -6.82 -21.48 9.49
N LYS A 31 -6.68 -22.28 8.43
CA LYS A 31 -5.65 -23.32 8.29
C LYS A 31 -4.69 -23.03 7.14
N ARG A 32 -5.25 -22.58 5.99
CA ARG A 32 -4.43 -22.30 4.80
C ARG A 32 -3.49 -21.14 5.03
N THR A 33 -2.32 -21.20 4.41
CA THR A 33 -1.27 -20.17 4.52
C THR A 33 -1.12 -19.32 3.27
N VAL A 34 -2.01 -19.50 2.29
CA VAL A 34 -2.09 -18.68 1.08
C VAL A 34 -2.35 -17.21 1.46
N THR A 35 -1.55 -16.31 0.95
CA THR A 35 -1.73 -14.85 1.16
C THR A 35 -2.50 -14.19 0.02
N HIS A 36 -2.27 -14.63 -1.21
CA HIS A 36 -2.95 -14.13 -2.39
C HIS A 36 -3.08 -15.22 -3.45
N SER A 37 -4.14 -15.19 -4.23
CA SER A 37 -4.34 -16.11 -5.35
C SER A 37 -5.09 -15.41 -6.47
N ILE A 38 -4.58 -15.57 -7.69
CA ILE A 38 -5.17 -15.05 -8.92
C ILE A 38 -5.37 -16.21 -9.88
N VAL A 39 -6.59 -16.36 -10.38
CA VAL A 39 -6.90 -17.28 -11.48
C VAL A 39 -7.03 -16.48 -12.77
N GLY A 40 -6.11 -16.68 -13.70
CA GLY A 40 -6.13 -16.07 -15.02
C GLY A 40 -6.62 -17.04 -16.09
N ARG A 41 -7.45 -16.55 -17.02
CA ARG A 41 -7.79 -17.30 -18.26
C ARG A 41 -6.96 -16.78 -19.41
N ASP A 42 -6.39 -17.68 -20.20
CA ASP A 42 -5.71 -17.36 -21.44
C ASP A 42 -6.68 -16.70 -22.44
N ARG A 43 -6.31 -15.55 -22.98
CA ARG A 43 -7.14 -14.82 -23.96
C ARG A 43 -7.21 -15.50 -25.33
N GLU A 44 -6.20 -16.30 -25.66
CA GLU A 44 -6.09 -16.98 -26.94
C GLU A 44 -6.61 -18.43 -26.89
N ASN A 45 -6.79 -18.98 -25.67
CA ASN A 45 -7.22 -20.35 -25.46
C ASN A 45 -8.25 -20.43 -24.33
N GLU A 46 -9.53 -20.52 -24.67
CA GLU A 46 -10.66 -20.42 -23.73
C GLU A 46 -10.66 -21.48 -22.61
N ASN A 47 -10.03 -22.61 -22.82
CA ASN A 47 -9.98 -23.71 -21.84
C ASN A 47 -8.65 -23.78 -21.07
N HIS A 48 -7.77 -22.80 -21.25
CA HIS A 48 -6.48 -22.73 -20.58
C HIS A 48 -6.49 -21.69 -19.47
N TYR A 49 -6.02 -22.10 -18.28
CA TYR A 49 -6.02 -21.29 -17.06
C TYR A 49 -4.68 -21.41 -16.35
N VAL A 50 -4.34 -20.34 -15.67
CA VAL A 50 -3.13 -20.25 -14.84
C VAL A 50 -3.52 -19.67 -13.49
N ASP A 51 -3.23 -20.39 -12.41
CA ASP A 51 -3.33 -19.88 -11.06
C ASP A 51 -1.95 -19.42 -10.61
N VAL A 52 -1.90 -18.21 -10.06
CA VAL A 52 -0.74 -17.66 -9.37
C VAL A 52 -1.06 -17.61 -7.89
N VAL A 53 -0.41 -18.43 -7.10
CA VAL A 53 -0.69 -18.58 -5.67
C VAL A 53 0.51 -18.16 -4.86
N GLU A 54 0.33 -17.17 -3.98
CA GLU A 54 1.39 -16.59 -3.15
C GLU A 54 1.35 -17.10 -1.72
N PHE A 55 2.55 -17.30 -1.15
CA PHE A 55 2.76 -17.72 0.23
C PHE A 55 3.87 -16.86 0.88
N PRO A 56 3.87 -16.72 2.22
CA PRO A 56 4.93 -15.99 2.93
C PRO A 56 6.32 -16.61 2.72
N SER A 57 6.39 -17.93 2.56
CA SER A 57 7.63 -18.68 2.29
C SER A 57 7.33 -20.06 1.68
N TYR A 58 8.37 -20.72 1.20
CA TYR A 58 8.30 -22.12 0.75
C TYR A 58 7.81 -23.07 1.85
N GLU A 59 8.26 -22.88 3.08
CA GLU A 59 7.83 -23.69 4.23
C GLU A 59 6.32 -23.58 4.48
N GLU A 60 5.78 -22.35 4.35
CA GLU A 60 4.34 -22.12 4.48
C GLU A 60 3.57 -22.75 3.31
N ALA A 61 4.08 -22.69 2.08
CA ALA A 61 3.49 -23.41 0.95
C ALA A 61 3.46 -24.92 1.18
N MET A 62 4.52 -25.51 1.73
CA MET A 62 4.58 -26.93 2.07
C MET A 62 3.60 -27.29 3.17
N LYS A 63 3.45 -26.46 4.20
CA LYS A 63 2.39 -26.69 5.22
C LYS A 63 1.01 -26.69 4.58
N ASN A 64 0.72 -25.75 3.69
CA ASN A 64 -0.56 -25.69 2.97
C ASN A 64 -0.79 -26.93 2.11
N SER A 65 0.23 -27.42 1.41
CA SER A 65 0.12 -28.59 0.55
C SER A 65 -0.14 -29.90 1.33
N HIS A 66 0.24 -29.95 2.61
CA HIS A 66 0.01 -31.12 3.49
C HIS A 66 -1.33 -31.06 4.23
N LEU A 67 -2.16 -30.04 4.04
CA LEU A 67 -3.49 -30.00 4.61
C LEU A 67 -4.37 -31.04 3.94
N PRO A 68 -5.16 -31.84 4.71
CA PRO A 68 -6.10 -32.78 4.14
C PRO A 68 -7.11 -32.15 3.18
N GLU A 69 -7.48 -30.90 3.44
CA GLU A 69 -8.38 -30.12 2.59
C GLU A 69 -7.72 -29.80 1.24
N THR A 70 -6.43 -29.50 1.24
CA THR A 70 -5.66 -29.19 0.01
C THR A 70 -5.50 -30.47 -0.84
N ASP A 71 -5.17 -31.60 -0.21
CA ASP A 71 -5.05 -32.89 -0.92
C ASP A 71 -6.38 -33.28 -1.57
N ARG A 72 -7.49 -33.16 -0.84
CA ARG A 72 -8.83 -33.45 -1.38
C ARG A 72 -9.17 -32.52 -2.55
N MET A 73 -8.98 -31.22 -2.38
CA MET A 73 -9.22 -30.22 -3.43
C MET A 73 -8.41 -30.57 -4.69
N PHE A 74 -7.14 -30.93 -4.53
CA PHE A 74 -6.28 -31.30 -5.65
C PHE A 74 -6.79 -32.57 -6.38
N GLN A 75 -7.22 -33.60 -5.65
CA GLN A 75 -7.78 -34.81 -6.25
C GLN A 75 -9.06 -34.51 -7.06
N GLU A 76 -9.93 -33.66 -6.53
CA GLU A 76 -11.16 -33.25 -7.22
C GLU A 76 -10.86 -32.35 -8.43
N MET A 77 -9.90 -31.42 -8.31
CA MET A 77 -9.42 -30.60 -9.42
C MET A 77 -8.90 -31.45 -10.58
N MET A 78 -8.10 -32.48 -10.28
CA MET A 78 -7.59 -33.42 -11.29
C MET A 78 -8.71 -34.06 -12.12
N ALA A 79 -9.85 -34.38 -11.51
CA ALA A 79 -11.00 -34.96 -12.19
C ALA A 79 -11.78 -33.97 -13.07
N LEU A 80 -11.55 -32.67 -12.87
CA LEU A 80 -12.15 -31.57 -13.64
C LEU A 80 -11.26 -31.06 -14.77
N CYS A 81 -9.96 -31.38 -14.74
CA CYS A 81 -9.00 -30.93 -15.74
C CYS A 81 -8.93 -31.84 -16.96
N ASP A 82 -8.67 -31.24 -18.11
CA ASP A 82 -8.45 -31.91 -19.41
C ASP A 82 -6.96 -32.33 -19.52
N GLY A 83 -6.47 -33.09 -18.54
CA GLY A 83 -5.09 -33.53 -18.40
C GLY A 83 -4.45 -33.17 -17.08
N MET A 84 -3.17 -33.55 -16.89
CA MET A 84 -2.45 -33.28 -15.65
C MET A 84 -2.07 -31.80 -15.58
N PRO A 85 -2.44 -31.06 -14.50
CA PRO A 85 -1.90 -29.74 -14.24
C PRO A 85 -0.38 -29.75 -14.07
N SER A 86 0.29 -28.68 -14.47
CA SER A 86 1.70 -28.49 -14.20
C SER A 86 1.92 -27.46 -13.10
N PHE A 87 3.01 -27.64 -12.33
CA PHE A 87 3.35 -26.78 -11.21
C PHE A 87 4.75 -26.20 -11.40
N THR A 88 4.85 -24.87 -11.28
CA THR A 88 6.14 -24.18 -11.24
C THR A 88 6.28 -23.45 -9.91
N ASN A 89 7.34 -23.75 -9.19
CA ASN A 89 7.65 -23.15 -7.90
C ASN A 89 8.71 -22.08 -8.08
N LEU A 90 8.44 -20.86 -7.57
CA LEU A 90 9.28 -19.70 -7.75
C LEU A 90 9.59 -19.02 -6.40
N ASP A 91 10.85 -18.74 -6.16
CA ASP A 91 11.24 -17.75 -5.16
C ASP A 91 11.16 -16.37 -5.79
N VAL A 92 10.42 -15.45 -5.17
CA VAL A 92 10.32 -14.08 -5.68
C VAL A 92 11.63 -13.34 -5.40
N VAL A 93 12.39 -13.10 -6.47
CA VAL A 93 13.69 -12.41 -6.40
C VAL A 93 13.58 -10.90 -6.60
N ARG A 94 12.46 -10.42 -7.11
CA ARG A 94 12.16 -8.99 -7.29
C ARG A 94 10.65 -8.79 -7.29
N ASP A 95 10.19 -7.86 -6.46
CA ASP A 95 8.80 -7.40 -6.39
C ASP A 95 8.80 -5.87 -6.45
N GLU A 96 8.14 -5.30 -7.44
CA GLU A 96 8.05 -3.86 -7.64
C GLU A 96 6.59 -3.44 -7.69
N ASN A 97 6.23 -2.55 -6.78
CA ASN A 97 4.93 -1.88 -6.82
C ASN A 97 5.15 -0.41 -7.16
N LEU A 98 4.79 0.00 -8.37
CA LEU A 98 5.02 1.36 -8.87
C LEU A 98 4.32 2.42 -8.02
N ASN A 99 3.12 2.13 -7.49
CA ASN A 99 2.40 3.05 -6.63
C ASN A 99 3.13 3.26 -5.29
N LYS A 100 3.72 2.20 -4.72
CA LYS A 100 4.57 2.33 -3.52
C LYS A 100 5.80 3.18 -3.80
N MET A 101 6.42 3.02 -4.98
CA MET A 101 7.59 3.83 -5.37
C MET A 101 7.25 5.32 -5.46
N LEU A 102 6.07 5.68 -5.98
CA LEU A 102 5.61 7.08 -5.98
C LEU A 102 5.45 7.63 -4.56
N ALA A 103 4.83 6.85 -3.67
CA ALA A 103 4.71 7.21 -2.26
C ALA A 103 6.06 7.32 -1.57
N ASP A 104 7.02 6.44 -1.88
CA ASP A 104 8.39 6.53 -1.36
C ASP A 104 9.07 7.82 -1.77
N ARG A 105 8.98 8.21 -3.04
CA ARG A 105 9.55 9.47 -3.54
C ARG A 105 8.93 10.70 -2.86
N MET A 106 7.60 10.65 -2.56
CA MET A 106 6.96 11.71 -1.78
C MET A 106 7.64 11.89 -0.41
N PHE A 107 7.85 10.80 0.35
CA PHE A 107 8.42 10.88 1.69
C PHE A 107 9.93 11.10 1.71
N ASP A 108 10.68 10.41 0.84
CA ASP A 108 12.15 10.38 0.86
C ASP A 108 12.78 11.55 0.10
N GLU A 109 12.10 12.04 -0.96
CA GLU A 109 12.62 13.13 -1.81
C GLU A 109 11.85 14.42 -1.56
N LEU A 110 10.56 14.49 -1.94
CA LEU A 110 9.79 15.73 -1.93
C LEU A 110 9.64 16.30 -0.51
N ALA A 111 9.22 15.51 0.46
CA ALA A 111 9.03 15.97 1.84
C ALA A 111 10.36 16.46 2.45
N MET A 112 11.47 15.86 2.07
CA MET A 112 12.79 16.22 2.61
C MET A 112 13.42 17.41 1.90
N THR A 113 13.25 17.54 0.59
CA THR A 113 13.90 18.60 -0.19
C THR A 113 13.02 19.82 -0.40
N GLY A 114 11.70 19.63 -0.54
CA GLY A 114 10.76 20.64 -0.99
C GLY A 114 10.96 21.02 -2.47
N ASP A 115 11.60 20.16 -3.24
CA ASP A 115 11.89 20.39 -4.65
C ASP A 115 10.62 20.22 -5.49
N ARG A 116 10.15 21.32 -6.06
CA ARG A 116 8.96 21.37 -6.91
C ARG A 116 9.09 20.44 -8.13
N SER A 117 10.29 20.26 -8.66
CA SER A 117 10.49 19.37 -9.82
C SER A 117 10.13 17.91 -9.48
N VAL A 118 10.40 17.47 -8.26
CA VAL A 118 9.98 16.13 -7.78
C VAL A 118 8.45 16.07 -7.71
N ALA A 119 7.78 17.13 -7.21
CA ALA A 119 6.32 17.17 -7.18
C ALA A 119 5.73 17.04 -8.60
N GLU A 120 6.27 17.76 -9.58
CA GLU A 120 5.82 17.74 -10.98
C GLU A 120 6.07 16.38 -11.66
N GLU A 121 7.04 15.58 -11.19
CA GLU A 121 7.29 14.24 -11.68
C GLU A 121 6.34 13.18 -11.11
N ILE A 122 5.93 13.30 -9.84
CA ILE A 122 5.19 12.24 -9.15
C ILE A 122 3.71 12.55 -8.89
N PHE A 123 3.28 13.83 -8.96
CA PHE A 123 1.89 14.23 -8.78
C PHE A 123 1.25 14.69 -10.08
N ALA A 124 -0.01 14.36 -10.26
CA ALA A 124 -0.81 14.90 -11.36
C ALA A 124 -0.96 16.43 -11.21
N SER A 125 -1.00 17.16 -12.33
CA SER A 125 -1.14 18.62 -12.30
C SER A 125 -2.43 19.10 -11.64
N ASP A 126 -3.48 18.27 -11.68
CA ASP A 126 -4.80 18.45 -11.07
C ASP A 126 -4.95 17.68 -9.76
N TYR A 127 -3.84 17.37 -9.07
CA TYR A 127 -3.84 16.66 -7.79
C TYR A 127 -4.87 17.21 -6.82
N ALA A 128 -5.67 16.33 -6.25
CA ALA A 128 -6.65 16.68 -5.23
C ALA A 128 -6.12 16.35 -3.82
N ASP A 129 -5.85 17.39 -3.06
CA ASP A 129 -5.45 17.26 -1.67
C ASP A 129 -6.68 17.28 -0.75
N HIS A 130 -6.83 16.24 0.06
CA HIS A 130 -7.90 16.08 1.04
C HIS A 130 -7.42 16.32 2.49
N ASP A 131 -6.26 16.97 2.69
CA ASP A 131 -5.85 17.40 4.02
C ASP A 131 -6.83 18.46 4.55
N MET A 132 -7.11 18.37 5.83
CA MET A 132 -7.97 19.33 6.54
C MET A 132 -7.20 20.59 6.97
N VAL A 133 -5.88 20.52 7.09
CA VAL A 133 -4.99 21.63 7.46
C VAL A 133 -4.33 22.15 6.20
N LYS A 134 -4.82 23.29 5.70
CA LYS A 134 -4.32 23.90 4.46
C LYS A 134 -3.63 25.21 4.74
N ALA A 135 -2.44 25.40 4.17
CA ALA A 135 -1.69 26.65 4.24
C ALA A 135 -2.37 27.75 3.40
N ASP A 136 -2.90 27.37 2.23
CA ASP A 136 -3.65 28.24 1.33
C ASP A 136 -4.93 27.52 0.86
N PRO A 137 -6.11 27.90 1.41
CA PRO A 137 -7.39 27.27 1.05
C PRO A 137 -7.82 27.49 -0.41
N ASP A 138 -7.26 28.48 -1.09
CA ASP A 138 -7.59 28.82 -2.48
C ASP A 138 -6.66 28.14 -3.49
N ALA A 139 -5.51 27.62 -3.04
CA ALA A 139 -4.57 26.89 -3.88
C ALA A 139 -5.13 25.53 -4.30
N GLN A 140 -4.74 25.08 -5.49
CA GLN A 140 -5.17 23.78 -6.05
C GLN A 140 -3.98 23.05 -6.66
N GLY A 141 -4.14 21.73 -6.85
CA GLY A 141 -3.14 20.91 -7.50
C GLY A 141 -1.80 20.90 -6.78
N ILE A 142 -0.74 20.91 -7.56
CA ILE A 142 0.64 20.94 -7.03
C ILE A 142 0.92 22.22 -6.23
N ASP A 143 0.28 23.35 -6.53
CA ASP A 143 0.48 24.58 -5.79
C ASP A 143 -0.04 24.48 -4.35
N ALA A 144 -1.19 23.84 -4.14
CA ALA A 144 -1.71 23.55 -2.80
C ALA A 144 -0.74 22.63 -2.02
N LEU A 145 -0.33 21.52 -2.63
CA LEU A 145 0.64 20.60 -2.04
C LEU A 145 1.93 21.30 -1.61
N MET A 146 2.47 22.15 -2.48
CA MET A 146 3.72 22.88 -2.21
C MET A 146 3.54 23.94 -1.12
N ALA A 147 2.38 24.59 -1.06
CA ALA A 147 2.07 25.55 0.01
C ALA A 147 2.04 24.86 1.38
N ASP A 148 1.33 23.73 1.49
CA ASP A 148 1.24 22.95 2.72
C ASP A 148 2.61 22.40 3.13
N LEU A 149 3.34 21.81 2.19
CA LEU A 149 4.68 21.27 2.45
C LEU A 149 5.64 22.37 2.93
N ASN A 150 5.61 23.55 2.31
CA ASN A 150 6.45 24.69 2.70
C ASN A 150 6.08 25.22 4.08
N MET A 151 4.80 25.25 4.45
CA MET A 151 4.36 25.60 5.81
C MET A 151 5.03 24.70 6.85
N TRP A 152 4.96 23.38 6.68
CA TRP A 152 5.57 22.44 7.60
C TRP A 152 7.10 22.53 7.61
N ARG A 153 7.74 22.63 6.45
CA ARG A 153 9.19 22.72 6.30
C ARG A 153 9.80 23.99 6.85
N SER A 154 9.08 25.12 6.72
CA SER A 154 9.54 26.40 7.27
C SER A 154 9.48 26.43 8.81
N ALA A 155 8.55 25.68 9.39
CA ALA A 155 8.33 25.63 10.82
C ALA A 155 9.17 24.54 11.53
N PHE A 156 9.55 23.48 10.81
CA PHE A 156 10.16 22.29 11.42
C PHE A 156 11.35 21.77 10.63
N GLU A 157 12.40 21.44 11.36
CA GLU A 157 13.38 20.47 10.88
C GLU A 157 12.83 19.06 11.16
N MET A 158 12.53 18.30 10.10
CA MET A 158 11.69 17.10 10.21
C MET A 158 12.25 15.89 9.48
N SER A 159 11.79 14.72 9.88
CA SER A 159 12.05 13.45 9.21
C SER A 159 10.85 12.52 9.33
N PHE A 160 10.68 11.65 8.34
CA PHE A 160 9.68 10.59 8.35
C PHE A 160 10.34 9.21 8.48
N THR A 161 9.74 8.34 9.27
CA THR A 161 10.01 6.90 9.26
C THR A 161 8.77 6.21 8.71
N LYS A 162 8.88 5.58 7.55
CA LYS A 162 7.82 4.75 6.97
C LYS A 162 7.78 3.43 7.72
N ASN A 163 6.72 3.21 8.50
CA ASN A 163 6.60 2.00 9.33
C ASN A 163 6.05 0.82 8.51
N GLN A 164 5.10 1.09 7.61
CA GLN A 164 4.48 0.10 6.76
C GLN A 164 3.83 0.76 5.54
N GLN A 165 3.84 0.06 4.40
CA GLN A 165 3.08 0.43 3.21
C GLN A 165 2.20 -0.72 2.75
N ILE A 166 0.94 -0.40 2.48
CA ILE A 166 -0.07 -1.32 1.96
C ILE A 166 -0.53 -0.75 0.63
N ALA A 167 -0.53 -1.57 -0.41
CA ALA A 167 -1.05 -1.18 -1.72
C ALA A 167 -2.09 -2.19 -2.19
N GLU A 168 -3.22 -1.68 -2.68
CA GLU A 168 -4.29 -2.45 -3.29
C GLU A 168 -4.91 -1.65 -4.44
N GLY A 169 -4.93 -2.23 -5.63
CA GLY A 169 -5.40 -1.55 -6.84
C GLY A 169 -4.59 -0.29 -7.13
N ASP A 170 -5.27 0.84 -7.23
CA ASP A 170 -4.68 2.16 -7.46
C ASP A 170 -4.37 2.93 -6.17
N PHE A 171 -4.60 2.33 -5.00
CA PHE A 171 -4.33 2.95 -3.71
C PHE A 171 -3.04 2.45 -3.07
N VAL A 172 -2.35 3.36 -2.38
CA VAL A 172 -1.24 3.05 -1.48
C VAL A 172 -1.39 3.84 -0.18
N THR A 173 -1.34 3.13 0.94
CA THR A 173 -1.35 3.73 2.27
C THR A 173 -0.01 3.52 2.94
N THR A 174 0.60 4.60 3.41
CA THR A 174 1.83 4.59 4.20
C THR A 174 1.51 4.95 5.64
N LEU A 175 1.81 4.05 6.57
CA LEU A 175 1.83 4.35 8.00
C LEU A 175 3.22 4.91 8.35
N TRP A 176 3.26 6.06 9.00
CA TRP A 176 4.52 6.74 9.28
C TRP A 176 4.61 7.31 10.69
N THR A 177 5.84 7.53 11.13
CA THR A 177 6.20 8.33 12.30
C THR A 177 6.95 9.56 11.82
N TRP A 178 6.47 10.72 12.20
CA TRP A 178 7.10 12.01 11.96
C TRP A 178 7.82 12.46 13.22
N ASN A 179 9.09 12.82 13.08
CA ASN A 179 9.90 13.41 14.15
C ASN A 179 10.40 14.78 13.68
N ALA A 180 10.25 15.79 14.52
CA ALA A 180 10.62 17.13 14.14
C ALA A 180 11.12 17.97 15.31
N THR A 181 11.87 19.02 14.97
CA THR A 181 12.27 20.08 15.91
C THR A 181 11.62 21.38 15.42
N HIS A 182 10.92 22.08 16.31
CA HIS A 182 10.27 23.36 16.00
C HIS A 182 11.30 24.48 15.90
N THR A 183 11.66 24.86 14.69
CA THR A 183 12.77 25.81 14.38
C THR A 183 12.31 27.10 13.69
N GLY A 184 11.05 27.13 13.19
CA GLY A 184 10.44 28.31 12.57
C GLY A 184 9.11 28.68 13.21
N GLU A 185 8.46 29.70 12.72
CA GLU A 185 7.12 30.08 13.20
C GLU A 185 6.07 29.05 12.75
N PHE A 186 5.18 28.64 13.67
CA PHE A 186 4.07 27.74 13.38
C PHE A 186 2.80 28.24 14.06
N MET A 187 1.77 28.57 13.28
CA MET A 187 0.46 29.03 13.78
C MET A 187 0.58 30.18 14.79
N GLY A 188 1.46 31.16 14.53
CA GLY A 188 1.70 32.30 15.41
C GLY A 188 2.61 32.03 16.60
N LEU A 189 3.07 30.78 16.80
CA LEU A 189 4.05 30.43 17.82
C LEU A 189 5.47 30.61 17.26
N ALA A 190 6.27 31.46 17.92
CA ALA A 190 7.68 31.59 17.61
C ALA A 190 8.45 30.28 17.86
N PRO A 191 9.58 30.05 17.17
CA PRO A 191 10.34 28.81 17.30
C PRO A 191 10.72 28.52 18.76
N THR A 192 10.41 27.31 19.22
CA THR A 192 10.62 26.91 20.62
C THR A 192 11.80 25.99 20.83
N GLY A 193 12.36 25.43 19.77
CA GLY A 193 13.38 24.37 19.85
C GLY A 193 12.88 23.04 20.40
N LYS A 194 11.57 22.90 20.67
CA LYS A 194 10.98 21.65 21.18
C LYS A 194 11.01 20.57 20.11
N LYS A 195 11.30 19.35 20.56
CA LYS A 195 11.13 18.15 19.73
C LYS A 195 9.69 17.65 19.86
N VAL A 196 9.11 17.31 18.74
CA VAL A 196 7.75 16.76 18.63
C VAL A 196 7.76 15.46 17.83
N THR A 197 6.87 14.57 18.17
CA THR A 197 6.68 13.30 17.44
C THR A 197 5.20 13.10 17.20
N ALA A 198 4.85 12.73 15.99
CA ALA A 198 3.49 12.34 15.62
C ALA A 198 3.52 11.08 14.78
N THR A 199 2.44 10.32 14.83
CA THR A 199 2.19 9.20 13.92
C THR A 199 1.01 9.54 13.04
N GLY A 200 1.00 8.98 11.85
CA GLY A 200 -0.10 9.20 10.93
C GLY A 200 -0.14 8.16 9.82
N SER A 201 -1.08 8.35 8.95
CA SER A 201 -1.18 7.62 7.70
C SER A 201 -1.47 8.57 6.56
N THR A 202 -0.88 8.29 5.41
CA THR A 202 -1.19 8.97 4.16
C THR A 202 -1.64 7.93 3.16
N THR A 203 -2.80 8.16 2.57
CA THR A 203 -3.30 7.33 1.48
C THR A 203 -3.24 8.15 0.20
N PHE A 204 -2.61 7.59 -0.83
CA PHE A 204 -2.60 8.15 -2.17
C PHE A 204 -3.42 7.27 -3.11
N ARG A 205 -4.14 7.91 -4.03
CA ARG A 205 -4.68 7.25 -5.22
C ARG A 205 -3.80 7.59 -6.41
N CYS A 206 -3.28 6.57 -7.05
CA CYS A 206 -2.43 6.70 -8.24
C CYS A 206 -3.25 6.49 -9.51
N LYS A 207 -2.97 7.27 -10.52
CA LYS A 207 -3.60 7.16 -11.84
C LYS A 207 -2.59 7.58 -12.91
N ASP A 208 -2.55 6.84 -14.00
CA ASP A 208 -1.67 7.13 -15.15
C ASP A 208 -0.19 7.31 -14.76
N GLY A 209 0.28 6.58 -13.72
CA GLY A 209 1.65 6.64 -13.25
C GLY A 209 1.99 7.84 -12.36
N MET A 210 0.98 8.57 -11.87
CA MET A 210 1.13 9.73 -10.99
C MET A 210 0.20 9.63 -9.77
N ILE A 211 0.51 10.35 -8.70
CA ILE A 211 -0.37 10.53 -7.55
C ILE A 211 -1.45 11.56 -7.92
N ALA A 212 -2.71 11.12 -7.98
CA ALA A 212 -3.84 11.96 -8.37
C ALA A 212 -4.61 12.53 -7.19
N GLU A 213 -4.67 11.82 -6.07
CA GLU A 213 -5.34 12.28 -4.85
C GLU A 213 -4.56 11.85 -3.62
N GLY A 214 -4.68 12.61 -2.51
CA GLY A 214 -4.04 12.31 -1.23
C GLY A 214 -4.91 12.64 -0.03
N TRP A 215 -4.92 11.74 0.95
CA TRP A 215 -5.57 11.89 2.26
C TRP A 215 -4.52 11.76 3.36
N TRP A 216 -4.41 12.83 4.17
CA TRP A 216 -3.49 12.89 5.29
C TRP A 216 -4.24 12.75 6.61
N HIS A 217 -3.85 11.80 7.44
CA HIS A 217 -4.46 11.59 8.75
C HIS A 217 -3.37 11.57 9.81
N TYR A 218 -3.39 12.58 10.69
CA TYR A 218 -2.43 12.73 11.77
C TYR A 218 -3.05 13.49 12.95
N ASP A 219 -2.49 13.30 14.14
CA ASP A 219 -2.95 13.97 15.35
C ASP A 219 -2.30 15.35 15.50
N ILE A 220 -2.86 16.36 14.80
CA ILE A 220 -2.40 17.76 14.92
C ILE A 220 -2.57 18.27 16.35
N MET A 221 -3.60 17.82 17.09
CA MET A 221 -3.82 18.25 18.47
C MET A 221 -2.69 17.75 19.40
N SER A 222 -2.15 16.57 19.15
CA SER A 222 -0.97 16.07 19.86
C SER A 222 0.26 16.95 19.59
N VAL A 223 0.47 17.36 18.35
CA VAL A 223 1.58 18.27 17.97
C VAL A 223 1.42 19.61 18.71
N MET A 224 0.22 20.22 18.66
CA MET A 224 -0.07 21.49 19.33
C MET A 224 0.14 21.41 20.85
N ARG A 225 -0.24 20.28 21.47
CA ARG A 225 -0.03 20.04 22.92
C ARG A 225 1.46 19.92 23.25
N GLN A 226 2.24 19.19 22.47
CA GLN A 226 3.69 19.07 22.65
C GLN A 226 4.40 20.41 22.50
N LEU A 227 3.94 21.26 21.60
CA LEU A 227 4.45 22.62 21.43
C LEU A 227 4.05 23.56 22.60
N GLY A 228 2.96 23.25 23.32
CA GLY A 228 2.41 24.09 24.39
C GLY A 228 1.40 25.13 23.92
N ILE A 229 0.93 25.04 22.66
CA ILE A 229 -0.08 25.98 22.11
C ILE A 229 -1.43 25.83 22.87
N MET A 230 -1.73 24.66 23.38
CA MET A 230 -3.02 24.38 24.03
C MET A 230 -3.06 24.67 25.54
N GLU A 231 -1.94 24.98 26.19
CA GLU A 231 -1.90 25.28 27.63
C GLU A 231 -2.65 26.57 27.98
N GLY A 232 -2.91 27.45 27.01
CA GLY A 232 -3.71 28.69 27.18
C GLY A 232 -5.20 28.56 26.85
N MET A 233 -5.68 27.39 26.39
CA MET A 233 -7.08 27.17 25.97
C MET A 233 -7.95 26.49 27.03
N SER A 234 -7.40 26.19 28.20
CA SER A 234 -8.14 25.67 29.36
C SER A 234 -8.34 26.76 30.42
N ALA A 235 -9.13 27.75 30.07
CA ALA A 235 -9.67 28.73 31.03
C ALA A 235 -11.11 29.05 30.68
#